data_a66661554b6917a33eddbb6639c891b2
#
_entry.id   a66661554b6917a33eddbb6639c891b2
#
_cell.length_a   1.000
_cell.length_b   1.000
_cell.length_c   1.000
_cell.angle_alpha   90.00
_cell.angle_beta   90.00
_cell.angle_gamma   90.00
#
_symmetry.space_group_name_H-M   'P 1'
#
loop_
_entity.id
_entity.type
_entity.pdbx_description
1 polymer ?
#
loop_
_entity_poly.entity_id
_entity_poly.type
_entity_poly.pdbx_seq_one_letter_code
_entity_poly.pdbx_strand_id
1 'polypeptide(L)'
;MNGPMDEPAKLALFEETIVPHMNAAYNLALWLTRNAHDAEDVVQEAYLRAFRFFGGFNGNDGKAWLLTIVRNTCLTWLRREHAGGSPVSFDEQTHSPDREKTNPEVMLLSKSNLGQLRDCVEGLPLDYREIVVLRELEELSYREIADIAGIPLGTVMSRLSRGRKRLEDCVAARTNGGTT
;
A
#
# COMPACT_ATOMS: atom_id res chain seq x y z
N MET A 1 -35.53 1.49 -0.06
CA MET A 1 -35.57 1.13 -1.50
C MET A 1 -34.65 2.08 -2.25
N ASN A 2 -33.39 1.68 -2.46
CA ASN A 2 -32.52 2.43 -3.33
C ASN A 2 -32.77 1.95 -4.76
N GLY A 3 -33.56 2.75 -5.51
CA GLY A 3 -33.62 2.62 -6.97
C GLY A 3 -32.23 2.81 -7.58
N PRO A 4 -31.98 2.38 -8.83
CA PRO A 4 -30.72 2.62 -9.49
C PRO A 4 -30.45 4.12 -9.49
N MET A 5 -29.33 4.49 -8.85
CA MET A 5 -28.87 5.87 -8.82
C MET A 5 -28.62 6.30 -10.27
N ASP A 6 -29.12 7.46 -10.66
CA ASP A 6 -28.86 8.02 -11.99
C ASP A 6 -27.35 8.17 -12.20
N GLU A 7 -26.83 7.77 -13.37
CA GLU A 7 -25.39 7.75 -13.65
C GLU A 7 -24.69 9.09 -13.34
N PRO A 8 -25.26 10.27 -13.69
CA PRO A 8 -24.66 11.55 -13.29
C PRO A 8 -24.60 11.78 -11.78
N ALA A 9 -25.64 11.36 -11.04
CA ALA A 9 -25.68 11.48 -9.59
C ALA A 9 -24.69 10.51 -8.93
N LYS A 10 -24.55 9.30 -9.47
CA LYS A 10 -23.54 8.32 -9.03
C LYS A 10 -22.13 8.85 -9.23
N LEU A 11 -21.85 9.44 -10.39
CA LEU A 11 -20.54 10.02 -10.69
C LEU A 11 -20.20 11.17 -9.73
N ALA A 12 -21.11 12.10 -9.51
CA ALA A 12 -20.90 13.23 -8.61
C ALA A 12 -20.61 12.75 -7.17
N LEU A 13 -21.40 11.79 -6.66
CA LEU A 13 -21.18 11.24 -5.32
C LEU A 13 -19.88 10.46 -5.23
N PHE A 14 -19.49 9.72 -6.27
CA PHE A 14 -18.23 9.03 -6.33
C PHE A 14 -17.04 10.01 -6.31
N GLU A 15 -17.11 11.08 -7.09
CA GLU A 15 -16.08 12.13 -7.11
C GLU A 15 -15.93 12.78 -5.74
N GLU A 16 -17.02 13.13 -5.09
CA GLU A 16 -16.99 13.73 -3.75
C GLU A 16 -16.44 12.78 -2.68
N THR A 17 -16.78 11.49 -2.77
CA THR A 17 -16.50 10.51 -1.71
C THR A 17 -15.16 9.80 -1.87
N ILE A 18 -14.73 9.53 -3.10
CA ILE A 18 -13.59 8.64 -3.40
C ILE A 18 -12.37 9.40 -3.91
N VAL A 19 -12.55 10.38 -4.79
CA VAL A 19 -11.43 11.13 -5.40
C VAL A 19 -10.52 11.80 -4.36
N PRO A 20 -11.00 12.35 -3.22
CA PRO A 20 -10.12 12.92 -2.20
C PRO A 20 -9.11 11.92 -1.60
N HIS A 21 -9.33 10.61 -1.76
CA HIS A 21 -8.49 9.55 -1.22
C HIS A 21 -7.55 8.91 -2.24
N MET A 22 -7.46 9.47 -3.45
CA MET A 22 -6.60 8.93 -4.52
C MET A 22 -5.12 8.92 -4.16
N ASN A 23 -4.64 9.93 -3.42
CA ASN A 23 -3.25 9.97 -2.96
C ASN A 23 -2.96 8.81 -1.99
N ALA A 24 -3.86 8.53 -1.05
CA ALA A 24 -3.74 7.40 -0.14
C ALA A 24 -3.75 6.06 -0.89
N ALA A 25 -4.60 5.93 -1.91
CA ALA A 25 -4.67 4.77 -2.80
C ALA A 25 -3.34 4.54 -3.53
N TYR A 26 -2.79 5.59 -4.14
CA TYR A 26 -1.50 5.52 -4.84
C TYR A 26 -0.35 5.20 -3.89
N ASN A 27 -0.28 5.84 -2.72
CA ASN A 27 0.73 5.56 -1.72
C ASN A 27 0.71 4.09 -1.29
N LEU A 28 -0.47 3.55 -0.95
CA LEU A 28 -0.59 2.15 -0.59
C LEU A 28 -0.12 1.23 -1.72
N ALA A 29 -0.58 1.47 -2.94
CA ALA A 29 -0.18 0.68 -4.11
C ALA A 29 1.34 0.75 -4.33
N LEU A 30 1.94 1.94 -4.24
CA LEU A 30 3.39 2.14 -4.40
C LEU A 30 4.21 1.37 -3.36
N TRP A 31 3.79 1.39 -2.10
CA TRP A 31 4.46 0.63 -1.04
C TRP A 31 4.30 -0.88 -1.20
N LEU A 32 3.16 -1.35 -1.71
CA LEU A 32 2.93 -2.79 -1.89
C LEU A 32 3.62 -3.33 -3.15
N THR A 33 3.59 -2.61 -4.26
CA THR A 33 4.23 -3.02 -5.52
C THR A 33 5.71 -2.68 -5.57
N ARG A 34 6.15 -1.65 -4.85
CA ARG A 34 7.52 -1.10 -4.86
C ARG A 34 7.98 -0.60 -6.24
N ASN A 35 7.05 -0.34 -7.13
CA ASN A 35 7.28 0.13 -8.48
C ASN A 35 6.21 1.16 -8.86
N ALA A 36 6.62 2.33 -9.35
CA ALA A 36 5.69 3.42 -9.65
C ALA A 36 4.75 3.08 -10.81
N HIS A 37 5.26 2.44 -11.86
CA HIS A 37 4.44 2.05 -13.01
C HIS A 37 3.39 1.01 -12.63
N ASP A 38 3.79 0.00 -11.88
CA ASP A 38 2.87 -1.03 -11.39
C ASP A 38 1.84 -0.45 -10.42
N ALA A 39 2.24 0.50 -9.59
CA ALA A 39 1.33 1.21 -8.70
C ALA A 39 0.27 2.01 -9.47
N GLU A 40 0.66 2.69 -10.55
CA GLU A 40 -0.26 3.42 -11.43
C GLU A 40 -1.29 2.47 -12.07
N ASP A 41 -0.84 1.33 -12.60
CA ASP A 41 -1.70 0.32 -13.22
C ASP A 41 -2.69 -0.28 -12.20
N VAL A 42 -2.20 -0.62 -11.01
CA VAL A 42 -3.03 -1.15 -9.93
C VAL A 42 -4.07 -0.12 -9.46
N VAL A 43 -3.67 1.14 -9.29
CA VAL A 43 -4.60 2.20 -8.88
C VAL A 43 -5.66 2.45 -9.93
N GLN A 44 -5.29 2.45 -11.21
CA GLN A 44 -6.24 2.60 -12.30
C GLN A 44 -7.26 1.44 -12.32
N GLU A 45 -6.81 0.20 -12.18
CA GLU A 45 -7.72 -0.96 -12.08
C GLU A 45 -8.59 -0.89 -10.83
N ALA A 46 -8.02 -0.52 -9.70
CA ALA A 46 -8.77 -0.37 -8.44
C ALA A 46 -9.83 0.72 -8.54
N TYR A 47 -9.52 1.83 -9.19
CA TYR A 47 -10.45 2.93 -9.41
C TYR A 47 -11.66 2.50 -10.27
N LEU A 48 -11.40 1.79 -11.37
CA LEU A 48 -12.47 1.24 -12.21
C LEU A 48 -13.35 0.24 -11.46
N ARG A 49 -12.75 -0.58 -10.62
CA ARG A 49 -13.49 -1.51 -9.74
C ARG A 49 -14.33 -0.72 -8.72
N ALA A 50 -13.74 0.29 -8.08
CA ALA A 50 -14.43 1.13 -7.13
C ALA A 50 -15.66 1.78 -7.78
N PHE A 51 -15.52 2.40 -8.94
CA PHE A 51 -16.64 3.00 -9.66
C PHE A 51 -17.74 1.97 -10.01
N ARG A 52 -17.33 0.79 -10.49
CA ARG A 52 -18.27 -0.30 -10.82
C ARG A 52 -19.09 -0.74 -9.61
N PHE A 53 -18.45 -0.92 -8.47
CA PHE A 53 -19.07 -1.41 -7.25
C PHE A 53 -19.61 -0.31 -6.33
N PHE A 54 -19.53 0.94 -6.73
CA PHE A 54 -19.93 2.08 -5.89
C PHE A 54 -21.40 2.06 -5.48
N GLY A 55 -22.26 1.43 -6.28
CA GLY A 55 -23.66 1.23 -5.91
C GLY A 55 -23.87 0.40 -4.64
N GLY A 56 -22.89 -0.40 -4.23
CA GLY A 56 -22.88 -1.15 -2.97
C GLY A 56 -22.17 -0.42 -1.81
N PHE A 57 -21.64 0.77 -2.05
CA PHE A 57 -21.04 1.58 -1.00
C PHE A 57 -22.13 2.11 -0.06
N ASN A 58 -21.98 1.88 1.23
CA ASN A 58 -23.00 2.21 2.24
C ASN A 58 -22.81 3.60 2.87
N GLY A 59 -21.91 4.42 2.34
CA GLY A 59 -21.71 5.81 2.75
C GLY A 59 -20.88 6.03 4.02
N ASN A 60 -20.29 4.99 4.61
CA ASN A 60 -19.52 5.15 5.85
C ASN A 60 -18.14 5.75 5.57
N ASP A 61 -17.11 4.97 5.42
CA ASP A 61 -15.74 5.44 5.25
C ASP A 61 -15.23 5.18 3.81
N GLY A 62 -15.24 6.23 2.99
CA GLY A 62 -14.77 6.18 1.59
C GLY A 62 -13.30 5.83 1.49
N LYS A 63 -12.46 6.32 2.41
CA LYS A 63 -11.03 6.02 2.45
C LYS A 63 -10.79 4.54 2.71
N ALA A 64 -11.32 3.99 3.80
CA ALA A 64 -11.14 2.58 4.16
C ALA A 64 -11.72 1.65 3.08
N TRP A 65 -12.87 2.00 2.53
CA TRP A 65 -13.48 1.25 1.44
C TRP A 65 -12.61 1.22 0.17
N LEU A 66 -12.08 2.37 -0.26
CA LEU A 66 -11.17 2.45 -1.41
C LEU A 66 -9.88 1.68 -1.15
N LEU A 67 -9.26 1.85 0.02
CA LEU A 67 -8.01 1.17 0.36
C LEU A 67 -8.17 -0.35 0.42
N THR A 68 -9.34 -0.87 0.80
CA THR A 68 -9.66 -2.30 0.71
C THR A 68 -9.61 -2.78 -0.75
N ILE A 69 -10.18 -2.02 -1.68
CA ILE A 69 -10.17 -2.36 -3.11
C ILE A 69 -8.75 -2.30 -3.67
N VAL A 70 -8.00 -1.25 -3.35
CA VAL A 70 -6.60 -1.07 -3.78
C VAL A 70 -5.72 -2.22 -3.27
N ARG A 71 -5.81 -2.53 -1.98
CA ARG A 71 -5.08 -3.65 -1.38
C ARG A 71 -5.37 -4.98 -2.10
N ASN A 72 -6.64 -5.30 -2.28
CA ASN A 72 -7.04 -6.55 -2.93
C ASN A 72 -6.58 -6.60 -4.39
N THR A 73 -6.59 -5.47 -5.09
CA THR A 73 -6.07 -5.35 -6.45
C THR A 73 -4.55 -5.56 -6.48
N CYS A 74 -3.80 -4.94 -5.54
CA CYS A 74 -2.36 -5.17 -5.38
C CYS A 74 -2.03 -6.64 -5.14
N LEU A 75 -2.71 -7.30 -4.21
CA LEU A 75 -2.45 -8.70 -3.90
C LEU A 75 -2.76 -9.62 -5.09
N THR A 76 -3.79 -9.32 -5.86
CA THR A 76 -4.11 -10.07 -7.08
C THR A 76 -3.03 -9.87 -8.13
N TRP A 77 -2.56 -8.63 -8.30
CA TRP A 77 -1.48 -8.29 -9.22
C TRP A 77 -0.18 -9.01 -8.82
N LEU A 78 0.24 -8.92 -7.56
CA LEU A 78 1.43 -9.59 -7.04
C LEU A 78 1.39 -11.11 -7.26
N ARG A 79 0.24 -11.76 -7.05
CA ARG A 79 0.09 -13.19 -7.32
C ARG A 79 0.25 -13.53 -8.79
N ARG A 80 -0.24 -12.71 -9.72
CA ARG A 80 -0.10 -12.90 -11.16
C ARG A 80 1.35 -12.78 -11.60
N GLU A 81 2.06 -11.76 -11.12
CA GLU A 81 3.48 -11.56 -11.39
C GLU A 81 4.32 -12.76 -10.91
N HIS A 82 4.04 -13.28 -9.72
CA HIS A 82 4.73 -14.46 -9.18
C HIS A 82 4.34 -15.77 -9.90
N ALA A 83 3.15 -15.88 -10.48
CA ALA A 83 2.73 -17.05 -11.23
C ALA A 83 3.30 -17.09 -12.65
N GLY A 84 3.69 -15.95 -13.23
CA GLY A 84 4.35 -15.85 -14.55
C GLY A 84 5.85 -16.14 -14.51
N GLY A 85 6.47 -16.20 -13.37
CA GLY A 85 7.86 -16.60 -13.15
C GLY A 85 7.91 -17.67 -12.08
N SER A 86 8.68 -18.74 -12.27
CA SER A 86 8.90 -19.90 -11.38
C SER A 86 8.51 -19.73 -9.92
N PRO A 87 8.06 -20.79 -9.23
CA PRO A 87 7.67 -20.68 -7.83
C PRO A 87 8.90 -20.31 -7.00
N VAL A 88 9.07 -19.02 -6.77
CA VAL A 88 9.99 -18.55 -5.74
C VAL A 88 9.24 -18.73 -4.43
N SER A 89 9.68 -19.73 -3.67
CA SER A 89 9.35 -19.88 -2.26
C SER A 89 9.38 -18.51 -1.59
N PHE A 90 8.55 -18.38 -0.58
CA PHE A 90 8.45 -17.25 0.35
C PHE A 90 9.76 -17.12 1.16
N ASP A 91 10.88 -17.10 0.48
CA ASP A 91 12.20 -16.94 1.05
C ASP A 91 12.80 -15.62 0.58
N GLU A 92 13.19 -14.91 1.57
CA GLU A 92 13.97 -13.71 1.66
C GLU A 92 15.07 -13.63 0.59
N GLN A 93 14.77 -13.16 -0.63
CA GLN A 93 15.85 -12.64 -1.47
C GLN A 93 15.35 -11.53 -2.38
N THR A 94 15.66 -10.35 -1.95
CA THR A 94 16.14 -9.19 -2.69
C THR A 94 16.16 -9.39 -4.20
N HIS A 95 15.08 -9.07 -4.89
CA HIS A 95 15.19 -8.52 -6.21
C HIS A 95 14.93 -7.03 -6.10
N SER A 96 16.00 -6.28 -6.06
CA SER A 96 15.97 -4.89 -6.46
C SER A 96 15.52 -4.88 -7.92
N PRO A 97 14.33 -4.36 -8.24
CA PRO A 97 14.09 -4.00 -9.62
C PRO A 97 15.07 -2.90 -9.97
N ASP A 98 15.64 -2.99 -11.15
CA ASP A 98 16.48 -1.98 -11.73
C ASP A 98 15.97 -0.59 -11.37
N ARG A 99 16.78 0.13 -10.61
CA ARG A 99 16.62 1.56 -10.40
C ARG A 99 16.96 2.25 -11.72
N GLU A 100 16.06 2.14 -12.69
CA GLU A 100 16.17 2.97 -13.88
C GLU A 100 16.07 4.43 -13.47
N LYS A 101 17.24 5.07 -13.58
CA LYS A 101 17.47 6.47 -13.93
C LYS A 101 16.37 7.42 -13.49
N THR A 102 16.41 7.76 -12.25
CA THR A 102 15.47 8.68 -11.69
C THR A 102 16.20 9.95 -11.31
N ASN A 103 15.56 11.07 -11.64
CA ASN A 103 15.75 12.44 -11.22
C ASN A 103 16.83 12.65 -10.13
N PRO A 104 17.81 13.58 -10.31
CA PRO A 104 18.84 13.90 -9.34
C PRO A 104 18.35 14.18 -7.91
N GLU A 105 17.12 14.66 -7.76
CA GLU A 105 16.45 14.85 -6.46
C GLU A 105 16.21 13.56 -5.71
N VAL A 106 15.89 12.46 -6.42
CA VAL A 106 15.70 11.12 -5.80
C VAL A 106 17.05 10.54 -5.36
N MET A 107 18.14 10.86 -6.06
CA MET A 107 19.50 10.47 -5.63
C MET A 107 19.96 11.21 -4.36
N LEU A 108 19.53 12.44 -4.15
CA LEU A 108 19.80 13.20 -2.92
C LEU A 108 18.98 12.66 -1.74
N LEU A 109 17.74 12.24 -1.98
CA LEU A 109 16.90 11.59 -0.96
C LEU A 109 17.39 10.19 -0.59
N SER A 110 18.05 9.48 -1.50
CA SER A 110 18.64 8.16 -1.21
C SER A 110 19.86 8.22 -0.27
N LYS A 111 20.47 9.39 -0.12
CA LYS A 111 21.57 9.66 0.81
C LYS A 111 21.09 10.30 2.13
N SER A 112 19.82 10.61 2.25
CA SER A 112 19.21 11.20 3.45
C SER A 112 18.68 10.11 4.39
N ASN A 113 18.48 10.47 5.66
CA ASN A 113 17.83 9.59 6.65
C ASN A 113 16.45 9.10 6.17
N LEU A 114 15.74 9.91 5.36
CA LEU A 114 14.45 9.55 4.77
C LEU A 114 14.58 8.45 3.72
N GLY A 115 15.64 8.49 2.90
CA GLY A 115 15.92 7.41 1.93
C GLY A 115 16.23 6.09 2.62
N GLN A 116 17.01 6.14 3.71
CA GLN A 116 17.32 4.95 4.52
C GLN A 116 16.06 4.36 5.16
N LEU A 117 15.19 5.20 5.71
CA LEU A 117 13.92 4.76 6.28
C LEU A 117 13.01 4.13 5.22
N ARG A 118 12.93 4.75 4.05
CA ARG A 118 12.18 4.20 2.91
C ARG A 118 12.67 2.81 2.53
N ASP A 119 13.97 2.62 2.36
CA ASP A 119 14.57 1.33 2.05
C ASP A 119 14.26 0.28 3.13
N CYS A 120 14.25 0.68 4.41
CA CYS A 120 13.89 -0.20 5.51
C CYS A 120 12.41 -0.63 5.46
N VAL A 121 11.51 0.29 5.14
CA VAL A 121 10.08 -0.03 4.97
C VAL A 121 9.88 -0.95 3.75
N GLU A 122 10.51 -0.64 2.63
CA GLU A 122 10.46 -1.47 1.41
C GLU A 122 11.03 -2.88 1.64
N GLY A 123 12.00 -3.01 2.53
CA GLY A 123 12.60 -4.29 2.94
C GLY A 123 11.75 -5.13 3.90
N LEU A 124 10.67 -4.59 4.45
CA LEU A 124 9.76 -5.38 5.29
C LEU A 124 9.06 -6.47 4.48
N PRO A 125 8.84 -7.66 5.06
CA PRO A 125 7.89 -8.62 4.50
C PRO A 125 6.54 -7.96 4.24
N LEU A 126 5.86 -8.37 3.17
CA LEU A 126 4.62 -7.75 2.69
C LEU A 126 3.57 -7.59 3.80
N ASP A 127 3.38 -8.62 4.62
CA ASP A 127 2.42 -8.64 5.73
C ASP A 127 2.69 -7.58 6.80
N TYR A 128 3.95 -7.26 7.05
CA TYR A 128 4.34 -6.21 8.01
C TYR A 128 4.33 -4.83 7.36
N ARG A 129 4.83 -4.74 6.13
CA ARG A 129 4.86 -3.49 5.36
C ARG A 129 3.46 -2.91 5.18
N GLU A 130 2.49 -3.75 4.80
CA GLU A 130 1.10 -3.37 4.65
C GLU A 130 0.54 -2.70 5.93
N ILE A 131 0.69 -3.37 7.07
CA ILE A 131 0.14 -2.88 8.34
C ILE A 131 0.85 -1.60 8.81
N VAL A 132 2.16 -1.54 8.63
CA VAL A 132 2.95 -0.34 8.97
C VAL A 132 2.54 0.84 8.11
N VAL A 133 2.39 0.66 6.80
CA VAL A 133 1.97 1.73 5.89
C VAL A 133 0.57 2.23 6.24
N LEU A 134 -0.39 1.33 6.43
CA LEU A 134 -1.76 1.70 6.79
C LEU A 134 -1.82 2.44 8.13
N ARG A 135 -0.98 2.09 9.10
CA ARG A 135 -0.95 2.73 10.41
C ARG A 135 -0.18 4.04 10.41
N GLU A 136 1.07 4.03 9.95
CA GLU A 136 2.00 5.14 10.15
C GLU A 136 1.90 6.22 9.06
N LEU A 137 1.51 5.85 7.84
CA LEU A 137 1.39 6.81 6.73
C LEU A 137 -0.05 7.22 6.47
N GLU A 138 -1.00 6.29 6.60
CA GLU A 138 -2.41 6.56 6.35
C GLU A 138 -3.21 6.85 7.63
N GLU A 139 -2.56 6.74 8.80
CA GLU A 139 -3.09 7.08 10.13
C GLU A 139 -4.38 6.34 10.51
N LEU A 140 -4.60 5.16 9.94
CA LEU A 140 -5.80 4.36 10.21
C LEU A 140 -5.78 3.76 11.61
N SER A 141 -6.96 3.59 12.19
CA SER A 141 -7.13 2.85 13.43
C SER A 141 -6.86 1.36 13.24
N TYR A 142 -6.53 0.65 14.30
CA TYR A 142 -6.32 -0.79 14.25
C TYR A 142 -7.54 -1.56 13.75
N ARG A 143 -8.74 -1.05 14.04
CA ARG A 143 -10.00 -1.66 13.57
C ARG A 143 -10.17 -1.49 12.06
N GLU A 144 -9.95 -0.29 11.54
CA GLU A 144 -9.98 -0.05 10.09
C GLU A 144 -8.93 -0.89 9.36
N ILE A 145 -7.72 -1.01 9.91
CA ILE A 145 -6.67 -1.86 9.36
C ILE A 145 -7.10 -3.34 9.36
N ALA A 146 -7.71 -3.82 10.46
CA ALA A 146 -8.23 -5.18 10.55
C ALA A 146 -9.29 -5.46 9.47
N ASP A 147 -10.19 -4.51 9.25
CA ASP A 147 -11.24 -4.60 8.23
C ASP A 147 -10.63 -4.58 6.81
N ILE A 148 -9.70 -3.67 6.52
CA ILE A 148 -9.03 -3.56 5.21
C ILE A 148 -8.21 -4.82 4.91
N ALA A 149 -7.41 -5.28 5.87
CA ALA A 149 -6.53 -6.43 5.70
C ALA A 149 -7.27 -7.77 5.82
N GLY A 150 -8.49 -7.79 6.34
CA GLY A 150 -9.28 -8.99 6.54
C GLY A 150 -8.66 -9.94 7.58
N ILE A 151 -8.06 -9.38 8.64
CA ILE A 151 -7.37 -10.13 9.70
C ILE A 151 -7.89 -9.72 11.08
N PRO A 152 -7.75 -10.60 12.10
CA PRO A 152 -8.14 -10.25 13.46
C PRO A 152 -7.37 -9.05 14.01
N LEU A 153 -8.01 -8.26 14.89
CA LEU A 153 -7.39 -7.10 15.54
C LEU A 153 -6.09 -7.46 16.28
N GLY A 154 -6.05 -8.60 16.97
CA GLY A 154 -4.83 -9.09 17.62
C GLY A 154 -3.68 -9.36 16.65
N THR A 155 -3.99 -9.79 15.42
CA THR A 155 -3.01 -9.98 14.35
C THR A 155 -2.48 -8.65 13.84
N VAL A 156 -3.32 -7.62 13.71
CA VAL A 156 -2.87 -6.26 13.39
C VAL A 156 -1.87 -5.77 14.43
N MET A 157 -2.19 -5.91 15.70
CA MET A 157 -1.33 -5.47 16.81
C MET A 157 0.02 -6.20 16.81
N SER A 158 0.01 -7.51 16.64
CA SER A 158 1.25 -8.31 16.62
C SER A 158 2.11 -8.04 15.40
N ARG A 159 1.50 -7.90 14.20
CA ARG A 159 2.22 -7.55 12.97
C ARG A 159 2.81 -6.14 13.04
N LEU A 160 2.06 -5.18 13.58
CA LEU A 160 2.54 -3.82 13.76
C LEU A 160 3.74 -3.77 14.71
N SER A 161 3.65 -4.44 15.86
CA SER A 161 4.76 -4.53 16.83
C SER A 161 6.03 -5.13 16.20
N ARG A 162 5.89 -6.23 15.47
CA ARG A 162 7.02 -6.89 14.78
C ARG A 162 7.56 -6.04 13.62
N GLY A 163 6.68 -5.40 12.87
CA GLY A 163 7.06 -4.49 11.78
C GLY A 163 7.89 -3.31 12.29
N ARG A 164 7.43 -2.67 13.37
CA ARG A 164 8.17 -1.57 14.05
C ARG A 164 9.53 -2.02 14.55
N LYS A 165 9.59 -3.18 15.20
CA LYS A 165 10.87 -3.73 15.69
C LYS A 165 11.86 -3.96 14.56
N ARG A 166 11.41 -4.54 13.43
CA ARG A 166 12.27 -4.73 12.26
C ARG A 166 12.74 -3.42 11.64
N LEU A 167 11.89 -2.39 11.63
CA LEU A 167 12.28 -1.05 11.18
C LEU A 167 13.34 -0.43 12.08
N GLU A 168 13.16 -0.49 13.39
CA GLU A 168 14.13 -0.02 14.37
C GLU A 168 15.49 -0.68 14.17
N ASP A 169 15.51 -2.00 14.06
CA ASP A 169 16.73 -2.79 13.85
C ASP A 169 17.41 -2.44 12.51
N CYS A 170 16.64 -2.27 11.43
CA CYS A 170 17.14 -1.86 10.12
C CYS A 170 17.76 -0.46 10.15
N VAL A 171 17.08 0.51 10.74
CA VAL A 171 17.55 1.88 10.84
C VAL A 171 18.81 1.96 11.71
N ALA A 172 18.81 1.27 12.85
CA ALA A 172 19.97 1.22 13.74
C ALA A 172 21.22 0.63 13.05
N ALA A 173 21.04 -0.45 12.28
CA ALA A 173 22.14 -1.06 11.52
C ALA A 173 22.74 -0.11 10.47
N ARG A 174 21.90 0.69 9.80
CA ARG A 174 22.34 1.66 8.78
C ARG A 174 23.00 2.90 9.40
N THR A 175 22.53 3.35 10.56
CA THR A 175 23.09 4.48 11.27
C THR A 175 24.49 4.15 11.84
N ASN A 176 24.66 2.93 12.35
CA ASN A 176 25.93 2.47 12.92
C ASN A 176 26.96 2.07 11.84
N GLY A 177 26.54 1.74 10.62
CA GLY A 177 27.42 1.41 9.48
C GLY A 177 27.98 2.62 8.73
N GLY A 178 27.58 3.83 9.06
CA GLY A 178 28.01 5.08 8.41
C GLY A 178 29.21 5.77 9.04
N THR A 179 29.87 5.15 10.02
CA THR A 179 31.07 5.71 10.69
C THR A 179 32.28 4.84 10.34
N THR A 180 32.82 5.06 9.14
CA THR A 180 34.21 4.70 8.81
C THR A 180 34.74 5.69 7.79
#